data_9491fb42eb52161cfa72db7f7f288fa9
#
_entry.id   9491fb42eb52161cfa72db7f7f288fa9
#
_cell.length_a   1.000
_cell.length_b   1.000
_cell.length_c   1.000
_cell.angle_alpha   90.00
_cell.angle_beta   90.00
_cell.angle_gamma   90.00
#
_symmetry.space_group_name_H-M   'P 1'
#
loop_
_entity.id
_entity.type
_entity.pdbx_description
1 polymer ?
#
loop_
_entity_poly.entity_id
_entity_poly.type
_entity_poly.pdbx_seq_one_letter_code
_entity_poly.pdbx_strand_id
1 'polypeptide(L)'
;MKPSVLGALNMLGLAKRCKAKILQASTSEVYGDPMVHPQPETYWGNVNPVGVRSCYDEGKRCAETLFMDYRRMNGVDVRIIRIFNTYGPRMNPNDGRVVSNFIVQALKGEDITIYGTGKQTRSFQYVDDLVEGMVRMMDTEGFSGPVNLGNPEEFTMLELAEKVIEMTGSSSKTVFRPLPLDDPTQRKPDIRLAKEKLGWKPHITLEKG
;
A
#
# COMPACT_ATOMS: atom_id res chain seq x y z
N MET A 1 16.56 0.90 -4.24
CA MET A 1 17.19 0.41 -3.00
C MET A 1 17.87 1.49 -2.17
N LYS A 2 18.75 2.36 -2.69
CA LYS A 2 19.45 3.39 -1.87
C LYS A 2 18.53 4.17 -0.93
N PRO A 3 17.42 4.81 -1.36
CA PRO A 3 16.55 5.54 -0.44
C PRO A 3 15.92 4.65 0.64
N SER A 4 15.50 3.44 0.29
CA SER A 4 14.84 2.52 1.25
C SER A 4 15.81 1.97 2.30
N VAL A 5 17.04 1.62 1.91
CA VAL A 5 18.01 0.98 2.82
C VAL A 5 18.88 2.03 3.52
N LEU A 6 19.61 2.85 2.75
CA LEU A 6 20.49 3.86 3.34
C LEU A 6 19.71 4.97 4.04
N GLY A 7 18.56 5.37 3.46
CA GLY A 7 17.65 6.32 4.10
C GLY A 7 17.14 5.80 5.44
N ALA A 8 16.73 4.54 5.51
CA ALA A 8 16.31 3.91 6.76
C ALA A 8 17.42 3.91 7.80
N LEU A 9 18.65 3.49 7.43
CA LEU A 9 19.81 3.49 8.35
C LEU A 9 20.11 4.88 8.88
N ASN A 10 20.14 5.91 8.02
CA ASN A 10 20.44 7.28 8.42
C ASN A 10 19.38 7.82 9.40
N MET A 11 18.10 7.57 9.11
CA MET A 11 16.99 8.02 9.96
C MET A 11 16.92 7.26 11.27
N LEU A 12 17.22 5.97 11.29
CA LEU A 12 17.34 5.17 12.50
C LEU A 12 18.51 5.66 13.39
N GLY A 13 19.65 5.98 12.78
CA GLY A 13 20.79 6.59 13.48
C GLY A 13 20.44 7.93 14.09
N LEU A 14 19.67 8.77 13.38
CA LEU A 14 19.17 10.04 13.90
C LEU A 14 18.17 9.82 15.05
N ALA A 15 17.19 8.93 14.86
CA ALA A 15 16.20 8.60 15.89
C ALA A 15 16.85 8.09 17.18
N LYS A 16 17.86 7.20 17.07
CA LYS A 16 18.66 6.73 18.20
C LYS A 16 19.32 7.90 18.95
N ARG A 17 19.98 8.79 18.22
CA ARG A 17 20.71 9.94 18.81
C ARG A 17 19.77 10.92 19.49
N CYS A 18 18.62 11.21 18.87
CA CYS A 18 17.62 12.15 19.39
C CYS A 18 16.62 11.51 20.37
N LYS A 19 16.69 10.20 20.60
CA LYS A 19 15.70 9.42 21.37
C LYS A 19 14.26 9.64 20.86
N ALA A 20 14.12 9.74 19.54
CA ALA A 20 12.84 10.00 18.88
C ALA A 20 12.13 8.69 18.51
N LYS A 21 10.80 8.70 18.59
CA LYS A 21 9.94 7.69 17.97
C LYS A 21 10.02 7.83 16.45
N ILE A 22 10.06 6.71 15.71
CA ILE A 22 10.19 6.71 14.26
C ILE A 22 9.24 5.71 13.62
N LEU A 23 8.55 6.13 12.55
CA LEU A 23 7.64 5.29 11.79
C LEU A 23 8.22 4.95 10.42
N GLN A 24 8.21 3.66 10.10
CA GLN A 24 8.51 3.12 8.77
C GLN A 24 7.21 2.98 7.98
N ALA A 25 7.07 3.79 6.96
CA ALA A 25 6.07 3.58 5.91
C ALA A 25 6.52 2.42 5.01
N SER A 26 6.15 1.20 5.39
CA SER A 26 6.32 -0.01 4.58
C SER A 26 5.14 -0.15 3.61
N THR A 27 4.98 -1.28 2.99
CA THR A 27 4.05 -1.47 1.88
C THR A 27 3.50 -2.90 1.85
N SER A 28 2.32 -3.10 1.27
CA SER A 28 1.80 -4.43 0.95
C SER A 28 2.66 -5.19 -0.06
N GLU A 29 3.57 -4.51 -0.78
CA GLU A 29 4.50 -5.16 -1.72
C GLU A 29 5.47 -6.13 -1.03
N VAL A 30 5.68 -6.01 0.30
CA VAL A 30 6.46 -6.98 1.09
C VAL A 30 5.87 -8.39 1.06
N TYR A 31 4.59 -8.52 0.68
CA TYR A 31 3.91 -9.80 0.50
C TYR A 31 4.12 -10.43 -0.88
N GLY A 32 4.62 -9.67 -1.87
CA GLY A 32 4.84 -10.15 -3.24
C GLY A 32 3.53 -10.54 -3.94
N ASP A 33 3.57 -11.63 -4.71
CA ASP A 33 2.36 -12.31 -5.23
C ASP A 33 1.86 -13.32 -4.17
N PRO A 34 0.86 -12.94 -3.35
CA PRO A 34 0.57 -13.67 -2.12
C PRO A 34 -0.18 -14.97 -2.38
N MET A 35 0.24 -16.04 -1.71
CA MET A 35 -0.45 -17.33 -1.67
C MET A 35 -1.50 -17.41 -0.56
N VAL A 36 -1.62 -16.36 0.28
CA VAL A 36 -2.58 -16.26 1.39
C VAL A 36 -3.48 -15.05 1.14
N HIS A 37 -4.79 -15.23 1.29
CA HIS A 37 -5.78 -14.20 1.03
C HIS A 37 -6.91 -14.23 2.08
N PRO A 38 -7.23 -13.13 2.78
CA PRO A 38 -6.49 -11.86 2.84
C PRO A 38 -5.11 -12.01 3.50
N GLN A 39 -4.18 -11.07 3.29
CA GLN A 39 -2.82 -11.13 3.82
C GLN A 39 -2.77 -10.64 5.28
N PRO A 40 -2.49 -11.53 6.27
CA PRO A 40 -2.21 -11.13 7.64
C PRO A 40 -0.74 -10.74 7.81
N GLU A 41 -0.42 -9.99 8.86
CA GLU A 41 0.95 -9.54 9.14
C GLU A 41 1.93 -10.69 9.41
N THR A 42 1.42 -11.84 9.83
CA THR A 42 2.21 -13.06 10.06
C THR A 42 2.63 -13.78 8.78
N TYR A 43 2.08 -13.41 7.64
CA TYR A 43 2.48 -13.96 6.34
C TYR A 43 3.79 -13.31 5.88
N TRP A 44 4.83 -14.12 5.64
CA TRP A 44 6.16 -13.63 5.29
C TRP A 44 6.32 -13.19 3.84
N GLY A 45 5.34 -13.51 3.01
CA GLY A 45 5.31 -13.09 1.61
C GLY A 45 5.89 -14.13 0.65
N ASN A 46 5.67 -13.83 -0.64
CA ASN A 46 6.17 -14.57 -1.79
C ASN A 46 6.72 -13.56 -2.82
N VAL A 47 7.90 -13.03 -2.55
CA VAL A 47 8.56 -11.99 -3.36
C VAL A 47 9.54 -12.66 -4.33
N ASN A 48 9.53 -12.24 -5.61
CA ASN A 48 10.57 -12.60 -6.56
C ASN A 48 11.81 -11.71 -6.33
N PRO A 49 12.90 -12.23 -5.71
CA PRO A 49 14.05 -11.39 -5.32
C PRO A 49 14.90 -10.88 -6.49
N VAL A 50 14.70 -11.42 -7.69
CA VAL A 50 15.40 -11.03 -8.92
C VAL A 50 14.45 -10.46 -9.98
N GLY A 51 13.18 -10.30 -9.67
CA GLY A 51 12.17 -9.74 -10.55
C GLY A 51 12.34 -8.23 -10.79
N VAL A 52 11.63 -7.70 -11.77
CA VAL A 52 11.70 -6.28 -12.14
C VAL A 52 11.29 -5.32 -11.02
N ARG A 53 10.46 -5.80 -10.06
CA ARG A 53 9.98 -5.05 -8.89
C ARG A 53 10.85 -5.21 -7.65
N SER A 54 11.77 -6.18 -7.64
CA SER A 54 12.55 -6.60 -6.47
C SER A 54 13.31 -5.45 -5.78
N CYS A 55 13.75 -4.45 -6.53
CA CYS A 55 14.45 -3.30 -5.95
C CYS A 55 13.60 -2.48 -4.97
N TYR A 56 12.28 -2.47 -5.17
CA TYR A 56 11.32 -1.83 -4.26
C TYR A 56 10.92 -2.79 -3.14
N ASP A 57 10.47 -3.97 -3.49
CA ASP A 57 9.92 -4.97 -2.57
C ASP A 57 10.97 -5.38 -1.53
N GLU A 58 12.14 -5.84 -1.97
CA GLU A 58 13.24 -6.19 -1.07
C GLU A 58 13.85 -4.99 -0.35
N GLY A 59 13.83 -3.81 -0.97
CA GLY A 59 14.22 -2.57 -0.30
C GLY A 59 13.35 -2.23 0.91
N LYS A 60 12.03 -2.46 0.83
CA LYS A 60 11.10 -2.26 1.93
C LYS A 60 11.19 -3.36 2.99
N ARG A 61 11.35 -4.63 2.57
CA ARG A 61 11.60 -5.77 3.47
C ARG A 61 12.88 -5.57 4.29
N CYS A 62 13.96 -5.15 3.64
CA CYS A 62 15.22 -4.81 4.31
C CYS A 62 15.03 -3.66 5.32
N ALA A 63 14.27 -2.63 4.97
CA ALA A 63 13.97 -1.53 5.90
C ALA A 63 13.21 -2.01 7.14
N GLU A 64 12.19 -2.88 7.00
CA GLU A 64 11.49 -3.48 8.15
C GLU A 64 12.49 -4.25 9.06
N THR A 65 13.39 -5.03 8.47
CA THR A 65 14.42 -5.77 9.21
C THR A 65 15.33 -4.81 10.00
N LEU A 66 15.82 -3.75 9.36
CA LEU A 66 16.67 -2.74 10.01
C LEU A 66 15.95 -2.04 11.18
N PHE A 67 14.67 -1.69 11.01
CA PHE A 67 13.88 -1.08 12.07
C PHE A 67 13.76 -2.00 13.29
N MET A 68 13.40 -3.28 13.05
CA MET A 68 13.28 -4.26 14.14
C MET A 68 14.63 -4.57 14.80
N ASP A 69 15.71 -4.56 14.04
CA ASP A 69 17.06 -4.74 14.59
C ASP A 69 17.49 -3.57 15.48
N TYR A 70 17.31 -2.34 15.01
CA TYR A 70 17.58 -1.14 15.83
C TYR A 70 16.75 -1.10 17.11
N ARG A 71 15.49 -1.57 17.05
CA ARG A 71 14.67 -1.73 18.25
C ARG A 71 15.30 -2.72 19.23
N ARG A 72 15.67 -3.92 18.76
CA ARG A 72 16.25 -4.99 19.61
C ARG A 72 17.62 -4.61 20.18
N MET A 73 18.49 -4.06 19.33
CA MET A 73 19.89 -3.81 19.70
C MET A 73 20.11 -2.46 20.36
N ASN A 74 19.28 -1.47 20.06
CA ASN A 74 19.51 -0.08 20.48
C ASN A 74 18.34 0.54 21.24
N GLY A 75 17.24 -0.19 21.44
CA GLY A 75 16.06 0.32 22.15
C GLY A 75 15.34 1.47 21.44
N VAL A 76 15.53 1.66 20.12
CA VAL A 76 14.85 2.72 19.37
C VAL A 76 13.35 2.43 19.35
N ASP A 77 12.52 3.42 19.63
CA ASP A 77 11.06 3.31 19.60
C ASP A 77 10.55 3.38 18.15
N VAL A 78 10.47 2.21 17.52
CA VAL A 78 10.07 2.07 16.11
C VAL A 78 8.61 1.70 15.96
N ARG A 79 8.02 2.15 14.86
CA ARG A 79 6.69 1.79 14.38
C ARG A 79 6.79 1.34 12.92
N ILE A 80 6.07 0.28 12.53
CA ILE A 80 6.04 -0.23 11.15
C ILE A 80 4.59 -0.38 10.72
N ILE A 81 4.22 0.27 9.62
CA ILE A 81 2.93 0.10 8.95
C ILE A 81 3.15 -0.46 7.56
N ARG A 82 2.29 -1.38 7.11
CA ARG A 82 2.24 -1.91 5.74
C ARG A 82 1.05 -1.28 5.02
N ILE A 83 1.35 -0.32 4.15
CA ILE A 83 0.35 0.49 3.45
C ILE A 83 -0.13 -0.30 2.23
N PHE A 84 -1.46 -0.47 2.13
CA PHE A 84 -2.13 -1.00 0.93
C PHE A 84 -2.48 0.15 -0.03
N ASN A 85 -3.00 -0.19 -1.22
CA ASN A 85 -3.26 0.81 -2.26
C ASN A 85 -4.09 1.97 -1.71
N THR A 86 -3.53 3.17 -1.80
CA THR A 86 -4.13 4.39 -1.28
C THR A 86 -4.35 5.38 -2.41
N TYR A 87 -5.48 6.04 -2.42
CA TYR A 87 -5.82 7.10 -3.36
C TYR A 87 -6.36 8.33 -2.61
N GLY A 88 -6.42 9.46 -3.29
CA GLY A 88 -6.98 10.69 -2.70
C GLY A 88 -6.66 11.94 -3.53
N PRO A 89 -7.11 13.12 -3.08
CA PRO A 89 -6.89 14.38 -3.77
C PRO A 89 -5.40 14.72 -3.87
N ARG A 90 -5.03 15.48 -4.89
CA ARG A 90 -3.63 15.87 -5.18
C ARG A 90 -2.71 14.73 -5.55
N MET A 91 -3.25 13.55 -5.86
CA MET A 91 -2.49 12.47 -6.46
C MET A 91 -1.94 12.93 -7.81
N ASN A 92 -0.66 12.63 -8.09
CA ASN A 92 -0.07 13.04 -9.36
C ASN A 92 -0.79 12.32 -10.52
N PRO A 93 -1.36 13.05 -11.51
CA PRO A 93 -2.08 12.43 -12.63
C PRO A 93 -1.22 11.49 -13.48
N ASN A 94 0.11 11.64 -13.41
CA ASN A 94 1.06 10.83 -14.18
C ASN A 94 1.86 9.85 -13.30
N ASP A 95 1.35 9.47 -12.12
CA ASP A 95 2.09 8.57 -11.21
C ASP A 95 2.02 7.08 -11.61
N GLY A 96 1.22 6.74 -12.61
CA GLY A 96 1.10 5.40 -13.16
C GLY A 96 0.18 4.47 -12.36
N ARG A 97 -0.47 4.92 -11.28
CA ARG A 97 -1.37 4.10 -10.50
C ARG A 97 -2.75 4.00 -11.14
N VAL A 98 -3.42 2.87 -10.91
CA VAL A 98 -4.66 2.54 -11.61
C VAL A 98 -5.77 3.57 -11.41
N VAL A 99 -6.00 4.04 -10.17
CA VAL A 99 -7.09 5.00 -9.87
C VAL A 99 -6.85 6.32 -10.59
N SER A 100 -5.65 6.90 -10.45
CA SER A 100 -5.30 8.16 -11.15
C SER A 100 -5.34 7.99 -12.67
N ASN A 101 -4.81 6.89 -13.21
CA ASN A 101 -4.83 6.64 -14.66
C ASN A 101 -6.26 6.57 -15.21
N PHE A 102 -7.15 5.80 -14.57
CA PHE A 102 -8.52 5.66 -15.01
C PHE A 102 -9.28 6.98 -14.97
N ILE A 103 -9.14 7.75 -13.89
CA ILE A 103 -9.77 9.07 -13.75
C ILE A 103 -9.26 10.03 -14.85
N VAL A 104 -7.94 10.08 -15.06
CA VAL A 104 -7.35 10.98 -16.06
C VAL A 104 -7.79 10.61 -17.47
N GLN A 105 -7.77 9.32 -17.81
CA GLN A 105 -8.25 8.83 -19.11
C GLN A 105 -9.73 9.17 -19.32
N ALA A 106 -10.58 8.90 -18.34
CA ALA A 106 -12.00 9.21 -18.40
C ALA A 106 -12.27 10.70 -18.60
N LEU A 107 -11.61 11.58 -17.83
CA LEU A 107 -11.77 13.04 -17.94
C LEU A 107 -11.26 13.62 -19.26
N LYS A 108 -10.30 12.96 -19.90
CA LYS A 108 -9.81 13.34 -21.23
C LYS A 108 -10.63 12.75 -22.38
N GLY A 109 -11.59 11.86 -22.11
CA GLY A 109 -12.32 11.12 -23.13
C GLY A 109 -11.47 10.08 -23.86
N GLU A 110 -10.33 9.68 -23.26
CA GLU A 110 -9.46 8.61 -23.74
C GLU A 110 -10.02 7.25 -23.30
N ASP A 111 -9.71 6.17 -24.04
CA ASP A 111 -10.09 4.83 -23.63
C ASP A 111 -9.36 4.40 -22.34
N ILE A 112 -10.09 3.79 -21.40
CA ILE A 112 -9.53 3.30 -20.13
C ILE A 112 -8.77 2.01 -20.39
N THR A 113 -7.47 2.03 -20.09
CA THR A 113 -6.57 0.90 -20.33
C THR A 113 -6.58 -0.07 -19.15
N ILE A 114 -7.10 -1.28 -19.37
CA ILE A 114 -7.10 -2.38 -18.41
C ILE A 114 -6.00 -3.37 -18.79
N TYR A 115 -5.12 -3.69 -17.85
CA TYR A 115 -4.10 -4.72 -18.03
C TYR A 115 -4.64 -6.10 -17.65
N GLY A 116 -4.29 -7.14 -18.42
CA GLY A 116 -4.80 -8.50 -18.23
C GLY A 116 -6.28 -8.63 -18.59
N THR A 117 -7.01 -9.46 -17.87
CA THR A 117 -8.43 -9.74 -18.10
C THR A 117 -9.38 -8.76 -17.40
N GLY A 118 -8.86 -7.89 -16.54
CA GLY A 118 -9.67 -7.00 -15.70
C GLY A 118 -10.35 -7.69 -14.51
N LYS A 119 -10.19 -9.01 -14.36
CA LYS A 119 -10.76 -9.79 -13.23
C LYS A 119 -9.87 -9.82 -11.98
N GLN A 120 -8.61 -9.38 -12.09
CA GLN A 120 -7.72 -9.22 -10.94
C GLN A 120 -8.31 -8.21 -9.96
N THR A 121 -8.24 -8.52 -8.68
CA THR A 121 -8.83 -7.69 -7.62
C THR A 121 -7.79 -6.85 -6.90
N ARG A 122 -8.21 -5.67 -6.47
CA ARG A 122 -7.45 -4.78 -5.59
C ARG A 122 -8.39 -4.15 -4.58
N SER A 123 -7.85 -3.84 -3.42
CA SER A 123 -8.53 -3.03 -2.43
C SER A 123 -7.93 -1.63 -2.39
N PHE A 124 -8.78 -0.62 -2.24
CA PHE A 124 -8.38 0.78 -2.26
C PHE A 124 -8.84 1.48 -0.99
N GLN A 125 -7.94 2.19 -0.31
CA GLN A 125 -8.28 3.02 0.82
C GLN A 125 -8.12 4.50 0.50
N TYR A 126 -8.96 5.33 1.09
CA TYR A 126 -8.83 6.77 0.98
C TYR A 126 -7.70 7.29 1.89
N VAL A 127 -7.05 8.36 1.46
CA VAL A 127 -5.84 8.88 2.13
C VAL A 127 -6.09 9.33 3.57
N ASP A 128 -7.26 9.88 3.89
CA ASP A 128 -7.57 10.33 5.25
C ASP A 128 -7.67 9.16 6.22
N ASP A 129 -8.24 8.02 5.81
CA ASP A 129 -8.22 6.79 6.60
C ASP A 129 -6.78 6.31 6.88
N LEU A 130 -5.90 6.38 5.86
CA LEU A 130 -4.49 6.04 6.05
C LEU A 130 -3.82 6.97 7.07
N VAL A 131 -4.00 8.29 6.93
CA VAL A 131 -3.39 9.29 7.83
C VAL A 131 -3.87 9.07 9.26
N GLU A 132 -5.16 8.82 9.47
CA GLU A 132 -5.70 8.47 10.79
C GLU A 132 -5.00 7.23 11.37
N GLY A 133 -4.85 6.17 10.57
CA GLY A 133 -4.14 4.95 10.98
C GLY A 133 -2.68 5.20 11.35
N MET A 134 -1.99 6.08 10.60
CA MET A 134 -0.61 6.48 10.88
C MET A 134 -0.49 7.23 12.22
N VAL A 135 -1.39 8.19 12.47
CA VAL A 135 -1.42 8.95 13.74
C VAL A 135 -1.66 7.99 14.91
N ARG A 136 -2.69 7.14 14.82
CA ARG A 136 -2.98 6.14 15.86
C ARG A 136 -1.80 5.21 16.11
N MET A 137 -1.09 4.77 15.05
CA MET A 137 0.11 3.94 15.21
C MET A 137 1.23 4.68 15.94
N MET A 138 1.43 5.97 15.68
CA MET A 138 2.42 6.80 16.38
C MET A 138 2.07 7.00 17.85
N ASP A 139 0.79 7.11 18.19
CA ASP A 139 0.30 7.35 19.54
C ASP A 139 0.22 6.06 20.39
N THR A 140 0.16 4.88 19.75
CA THR A 140 0.04 3.61 20.46
C THR A 140 1.35 3.23 21.13
N GLU A 141 1.31 3.07 22.45
CA GLU A 141 2.47 2.66 23.25
C GLU A 141 2.68 1.14 23.25
N GLY A 142 3.93 0.70 23.36
CA GLY A 142 4.29 -0.72 23.51
C GLY A 142 4.09 -1.59 22.25
N PHE A 143 3.60 -1.04 21.15
CA PHE A 143 3.34 -1.78 19.91
C PHE A 143 4.16 -1.23 18.74
N SER A 144 5.01 -2.06 18.16
CA SER A 144 5.91 -1.67 17.05
C SER A 144 5.38 -2.04 15.67
N GLY A 145 4.37 -2.89 15.60
CA GLY A 145 3.94 -3.50 14.33
C GLY A 145 4.82 -4.71 13.91
N PRO A 146 4.85 -5.07 12.61
CA PRO A 146 4.12 -4.38 11.54
C PRO A 146 2.60 -4.47 11.68
N VAL A 147 1.89 -3.50 11.11
CA VAL A 147 0.43 -3.49 11.04
C VAL A 147 -0.05 -3.08 9.65
N ASN A 148 -1.05 -3.80 9.12
CA ASN A 148 -1.66 -3.49 7.84
C ASN A 148 -2.62 -2.31 7.95
N LEU A 149 -2.44 -1.29 7.10
CA LEU A 149 -3.39 -0.22 6.91
C LEU A 149 -3.93 -0.28 5.48
N GLY A 150 -5.22 -0.56 5.35
CA GLY A 150 -5.90 -0.71 4.07
C GLY A 150 -7.39 -0.97 4.23
N ASN A 151 -8.15 -0.80 3.15
CA ASN A 151 -9.56 -1.15 3.10
C ASN A 151 -9.69 -2.61 2.64
N PRO A 152 -10.39 -3.52 3.37
CA PRO A 152 -10.58 -4.91 2.96
C PRO A 152 -11.63 -5.10 1.85
N GLU A 153 -12.32 -4.05 1.42
CA GLU A 153 -13.24 -4.10 0.30
C GLU A 153 -12.47 -4.25 -1.02
N GLU A 154 -12.84 -5.23 -1.84
CA GLU A 154 -12.16 -5.54 -3.11
C GLU A 154 -13.01 -5.15 -4.29
N PHE A 155 -12.33 -4.66 -5.33
CA PHE A 155 -12.91 -4.35 -6.62
C PHE A 155 -12.08 -5.01 -7.72
N THR A 156 -12.73 -5.54 -8.73
CA THR A 156 -12.06 -5.89 -9.98
C THR A 156 -11.64 -4.63 -10.73
N MET A 157 -10.68 -4.74 -11.62
CA MET A 157 -10.28 -3.60 -12.46
C MET A 157 -11.41 -3.16 -13.40
N LEU A 158 -12.28 -4.09 -13.80
CA LEU A 158 -13.48 -3.77 -14.59
C LEU A 158 -14.48 -2.94 -13.77
N GLU A 159 -14.84 -3.38 -12.56
CA GLU A 159 -15.74 -2.62 -11.67
C GLU A 159 -15.21 -1.22 -11.36
N LEU A 160 -13.90 -1.09 -11.14
CA LEU A 160 -13.29 0.22 -10.94
C LEU A 160 -13.42 1.11 -12.18
N ALA A 161 -13.17 0.57 -13.38
CA ALA A 161 -13.30 1.32 -14.63
C ALA A 161 -14.75 1.77 -14.88
N GLU A 162 -15.72 0.88 -14.67
CA GLU A 162 -17.15 1.16 -14.80
C GLU A 162 -17.58 2.29 -13.84
N LYS A 163 -17.17 2.21 -12.57
CA LYS A 163 -17.45 3.27 -11.58
C LYS A 163 -16.84 4.61 -11.98
N VAL A 164 -15.61 4.63 -12.47
CA VAL A 164 -14.95 5.87 -12.92
C VAL A 164 -15.69 6.47 -14.13
N ILE A 165 -16.09 5.66 -15.11
CA ILE A 165 -16.86 6.11 -16.28
C ILE A 165 -18.19 6.73 -15.82
N GLU A 166 -18.93 6.01 -14.97
CA GLU A 166 -20.22 6.47 -14.44
C GLU A 166 -20.08 7.81 -13.68
N MET A 167 -19.14 7.88 -12.72
CA MET A 167 -18.97 9.06 -11.88
C MET A 167 -18.44 10.29 -12.63
N THR A 168 -17.68 10.10 -13.71
CA THR A 168 -17.17 11.19 -14.55
C THR A 168 -18.13 11.57 -15.68
N GLY A 169 -19.18 10.78 -15.94
CA GLY A 169 -20.07 10.95 -17.10
C GLY A 169 -19.33 10.79 -18.43
N SER A 170 -18.20 10.06 -18.45
CA SER A 170 -17.36 9.90 -19.63
C SER A 170 -17.98 8.92 -20.63
N SER A 171 -17.70 9.14 -21.93
CA SER A 171 -18.00 8.19 -23.01
C SER A 171 -16.85 7.22 -23.30
N SER A 172 -15.81 7.22 -22.48
CA SER A 172 -14.63 6.34 -22.60
C SER A 172 -15.04 4.86 -22.64
N LYS A 173 -14.31 4.08 -23.45
CA LYS A 173 -14.45 2.63 -23.50
C LYS A 173 -13.30 1.96 -22.78
N THR A 174 -13.46 0.70 -22.39
CA THR A 174 -12.37 -0.10 -21.84
C THR A 174 -11.61 -0.81 -22.96
N VAL A 175 -10.28 -0.73 -22.92
CA VAL A 175 -9.37 -1.44 -23.82
C VAL A 175 -8.39 -2.30 -23.01
N PHE A 176 -8.07 -3.48 -23.52
CA PHE A 176 -7.23 -4.45 -22.79
C PHE A 176 -5.80 -4.45 -23.32
N ARG A 177 -4.83 -4.58 -22.41
CA ARG A 177 -3.40 -4.71 -22.69
C ARG A 177 -2.82 -5.93 -21.94
N PRO A 178 -1.71 -6.50 -22.43
CA PRO A 178 -1.04 -7.58 -21.69
C PRO A 178 -0.69 -7.19 -20.27
N LEU A 179 -0.84 -8.12 -19.32
CA LEU A 179 -0.48 -7.88 -17.92
C LEU A 179 1.04 -7.69 -17.80
N PRO A 180 1.52 -6.68 -17.05
CA PRO A 180 2.94 -6.54 -16.76
C PRO A 180 3.49 -7.75 -15.97
N LEU A 181 4.78 -8.02 -16.16
CA LEU A 181 5.47 -9.07 -15.41
C LEU A 181 5.50 -8.73 -13.91
N ASP A 182 5.38 -9.76 -13.07
CA ASP A 182 5.40 -9.68 -11.61
C ASP A 182 4.27 -8.81 -10.99
N ASP A 183 3.18 -8.53 -11.73
CA ASP A 183 2.03 -7.85 -11.14
C ASP A 183 1.19 -8.87 -10.33
N PRO A 184 0.94 -8.61 -9.01
CA PRO A 184 0.22 -9.57 -8.16
C PRO A 184 -1.19 -9.84 -8.67
N THR A 185 -1.66 -11.08 -8.54
CA THR A 185 -3.00 -11.48 -8.99
C THR A 185 -4.10 -10.93 -8.08
N GLN A 186 -3.83 -10.86 -6.77
CA GLN A 186 -4.79 -10.38 -5.76
C GLN A 186 -4.07 -9.73 -4.58
N ARG A 187 -4.71 -8.72 -3.97
CA ARG A 187 -4.16 -8.04 -2.79
C ARG A 187 -5.26 -7.44 -1.92
N LYS A 188 -5.38 -8.00 -0.70
CA LYS A 188 -6.39 -7.61 0.29
C LYS A 188 -5.80 -7.62 1.69
N PRO A 189 -5.89 -6.53 2.46
CA PRO A 189 -5.40 -6.51 3.84
C PRO A 189 -6.28 -7.34 4.77
N ASP A 190 -5.67 -8.13 5.64
CA ASP A 190 -6.28 -8.47 6.91
C ASP A 190 -6.03 -7.32 7.89
N ILE A 191 -7.09 -6.71 8.39
CA ILE A 191 -7.00 -5.54 9.29
C ILE A 191 -7.41 -5.85 10.72
N ARG A 192 -7.50 -7.13 11.10
CA ARG A 192 -7.87 -7.53 12.47
C ARG A 192 -6.91 -6.96 13.50
N LEU A 193 -5.61 -6.99 13.21
CA LEU A 193 -4.58 -6.44 14.09
C LEU A 193 -4.68 -4.91 14.24
N ALA A 194 -4.98 -4.19 13.16
CA ALA A 194 -5.22 -2.75 13.21
C ALA A 194 -6.44 -2.39 14.07
N LYS A 195 -7.52 -3.17 13.95
CA LYS A 195 -8.71 -3.00 14.81
C LYS A 195 -8.39 -3.25 16.28
N GLU A 196 -7.65 -4.33 16.58
CA GLU A 196 -7.31 -4.72 17.94
C GLU A 196 -6.33 -3.74 18.61
N LYS A 197 -5.23 -3.41 17.94
CA LYS A 197 -4.13 -2.64 18.53
C LYS A 197 -4.29 -1.14 18.43
N LEU A 198 -4.94 -0.65 17.36
CA LEU A 198 -5.10 0.78 17.08
C LEU A 198 -6.54 1.28 17.25
N GLY A 199 -7.51 0.39 17.43
CA GLY A 199 -8.94 0.75 17.34
C GLY A 199 -9.30 1.33 15.98
N TRP A 200 -8.53 1.01 14.92
CA TRP A 200 -8.65 1.63 13.60
C TRP A 200 -9.36 0.71 12.59
N LYS A 201 -10.18 1.32 11.77
CA LYS A 201 -10.75 0.71 10.55
C LYS A 201 -10.99 1.81 9.51
N PRO A 202 -10.98 1.50 8.21
CA PRO A 202 -11.36 2.47 7.18
C PRO A 202 -12.85 2.83 7.29
N HIS A 203 -13.18 4.09 6.98
CA HIS A 203 -14.53 4.63 7.06
C HIS A 203 -15.04 5.16 5.72
N ILE A 204 -14.14 5.43 4.78
CA ILE A 204 -14.47 6.06 3.50
C ILE A 204 -14.55 4.97 2.43
N THR A 205 -15.75 4.81 1.84
CA THR A 205 -15.96 3.90 0.71
C THR A 205 -15.32 4.43 -0.56
N LEU A 206 -15.11 3.55 -1.57
CA LEU A 206 -14.52 3.95 -2.85
C LEU A 206 -15.35 5.05 -3.54
N GLU A 207 -16.68 4.97 -3.48
CA GLU A 207 -17.58 5.95 -4.10
C GLU A 207 -17.53 7.32 -3.41
N LYS A 208 -17.29 7.35 -2.10
CA LYS A 208 -17.26 8.59 -1.32
C LYS A 208 -15.93 9.33 -1.44
N GLY A 209 -14.82 8.60 -1.58
CA GLY A 209 -13.49 9.15 -1.68
C GLY A 209 -13.14 9.61 -3.09
#